data_8bc983ec5e5c489282b96f2dab73b6a1
#
_entry.id   8bc983ec5e5c489282b96f2dab73b6a1
#
_cell.length_a   1.000
_cell.length_b   1.000
_cell.length_c   1.000
_cell.angle_alpha   90.00
_cell.angle_beta   90.00
_cell.angle_gamma   90.00
#
_symmetry.space_group_name_H-M   'P 1'
#
loop_
_entity.id
_entity.type
_entity.pdbx_description
1 polymer ?
#
loop_
_entity_poly.entity_id
_entity_poly.type
_entity_poly.pdbx_seq_one_letter_code
_entity_poly.pdbx_strand_id
1 'polypeptide(L)'
;DVAPSRGLGDVYKRQDLIQPSANMPYRREITWSVFNEKANRFANMLISRGVKKGDKVAILMYNCLEWLPIYFGVLKTGAIAVPFNFRYDSDEIYYCAELAQVDVIVFGFAFIGRIEVNAERLLRGRLLIYVGDNCPSFAESYHELVADCSSKEPDVKITEDDYGAIYFSSGTTGFPKAILHKHQSLTQAAVMEQKHHSTGRDDTFLCIPPLYHTGAKFHWMGSLVAGSKAVLLKGTKPEQILSAVSSEHCTIVWLLVPWAQDILDALDSGKIKLSDYNLSQWRLMHIGAQPVPPSLIKRWRKYFPNHQYDTNYGLSESTGPGCVHLGVENIDKVGAIGIPGYGWECKIVDENDNEVCQGEVGELCVKGPGVMTCYYRNEAATKEVLKDGWLYTGDMAMQDKDGFYFL
;
A
#
# COMPACT_ATOMS: atom_id res chain seq x y z
N ASP A 1 -10.71 15.55 13.84
CA ASP A 1 -11.43 15.96 12.61
C ASP A 1 -10.46 15.94 11.43
N VAL A 2 -10.17 14.77 10.90
CA VAL A 2 -9.48 14.61 9.63
C VAL A 2 -10.47 14.04 8.62
N ALA A 3 -11.42 14.87 8.22
CA ALA A 3 -12.17 14.57 7.02
C ALA A 3 -11.23 14.67 5.83
N PRO A 4 -11.09 13.66 4.97
CA PRO A 4 -10.15 13.68 3.83
C PRO A 4 -10.39 14.83 2.84
N SER A 5 -11.50 15.56 2.96
CA SER A 5 -11.94 16.57 2.01
C SER A 5 -11.83 18.03 2.47
N ARG A 6 -11.64 18.31 3.77
CA ARG A 6 -11.58 19.69 4.27
C ARG A 6 -10.14 20.14 4.50
N GLY A 7 -9.44 20.55 3.49
CA GLY A 7 -8.11 21.13 3.63
C GLY A 7 -7.19 21.00 2.42
N LEU A 8 -7.60 20.32 1.36
CA LEU A 8 -6.81 20.16 0.15
C LEU A 8 -6.79 21.42 -0.76
N GLY A 9 -7.59 22.43 -0.48
CA GLY A 9 -7.78 23.56 -1.41
C GLY A 9 -6.61 24.53 -1.55
N ASP A 10 -5.98 24.95 -0.47
CA ASP A 10 -5.03 26.06 -0.50
C ASP A 10 -3.60 25.77 -0.06
N VAL A 11 -3.37 24.73 0.70
CA VAL A 11 -2.03 24.39 1.24
C VAL A 11 -1.21 23.54 0.28
N TYR A 12 -1.83 22.90 -0.69
CA TYR A 12 -1.23 21.84 -1.52
C TYR A 12 -0.86 22.27 -2.96
N LYS A 13 -0.75 23.54 -3.23
CA LYS A 13 -0.47 24.08 -4.60
C LYS A 13 0.89 23.68 -5.19
N ARG A 14 1.74 22.89 -4.51
CA ARG A 14 3.11 22.59 -4.97
C ARG A 14 3.55 21.14 -4.80
N GLN A 15 2.63 20.18 -4.61
CA GLN A 15 3.06 18.83 -4.34
C GLN A 15 2.56 17.87 -5.42
N ASP A 16 3.47 17.07 -5.91
CA ASP A 16 3.34 16.37 -7.17
C ASP A 16 3.39 14.86 -6.96
N LEU A 17 2.46 14.15 -7.57
CA LEU A 17 2.59 12.72 -7.78
C LEU A 17 3.40 12.50 -9.06
N ILE A 18 4.58 11.89 -8.94
CA ILE A 18 5.53 11.72 -10.03
C ILE A 18 5.67 10.27 -10.40
N GLN A 19 5.65 9.99 -11.70
CA GLN A 19 5.93 8.67 -12.25
C GLN A 19 7.14 8.76 -13.19
N PRO A 20 8.38 8.63 -12.70
CA PRO A 20 9.53 8.48 -13.57
C PRO A 20 9.50 7.12 -14.25
N SER A 21 9.95 7.05 -15.47
CA SER A 21 10.05 5.80 -16.22
C SER A 21 11.35 5.76 -16.99
N ALA A 22 12.23 4.82 -16.62
CA ALA A 22 13.45 4.57 -17.37
C ALA A 22 13.18 3.99 -18.78
N ASN A 23 12.00 3.45 -19.00
CA ASN A 23 11.60 2.86 -20.29
C ASN A 23 10.65 3.73 -21.09
N MET A 24 10.26 4.89 -20.55
CA MET A 24 9.37 5.84 -21.21
C MET A 24 10.14 7.15 -21.41
N PRO A 25 10.04 7.79 -22.58
CA PRO A 25 10.80 9.00 -22.88
C PRO A 25 10.32 10.24 -22.12
N TYR A 26 9.32 10.12 -21.27
CA TYR A 26 8.73 11.23 -20.54
C TYR A 26 8.34 10.83 -19.11
N ARG A 27 8.57 11.74 -18.22
CA ARG A 27 8.10 11.78 -16.84
C ARG A 27 6.71 12.41 -16.85
N ARG A 28 5.78 11.89 -16.03
CA ARG A 28 4.47 12.49 -15.81
C ARG A 28 4.34 12.97 -14.36
N GLU A 29 3.60 14.05 -14.19
CA GLU A 29 3.45 14.72 -12.92
C GLU A 29 2.04 15.32 -12.81
N ILE A 30 1.44 15.24 -11.62
CA ILE A 30 0.20 15.93 -11.28
C ILE A 30 0.32 16.52 -9.89
N THR A 31 -0.35 17.66 -9.66
CA THR A 31 -0.47 18.26 -8.34
C THR A 31 -1.52 17.53 -7.51
N TRP A 32 -1.51 17.72 -6.19
CA TRP A 32 -2.55 17.18 -5.32
C TRP A 32 -3.95 17.72 -5.66
N SER A 33 -4.04 18.97 -6.16
CA SER A 33 -5.30 19.54 -6.67
C SER A 33 -5.82 18.74 -7.87
N VAL A 34 -4.98 18.54 -8.89
CA VAL A 34 -5.34 17.74 -10.07
C VAL A 34 -5.65 16.28 -9.71
N PHE A 35 -4.92 15.74 -8.74
CA PHE A 35 -5.23 14.41 -8.17
C PHE A 35 -6.66 14.37 -7.61
N ASN A 36 -7.02 15.34 -6.78
CA ASN A 36 -8.36 15.43 -6.19
C ASN A 36 -9.45 15.60 -7.25
N GLU A 37 -9.23 16.48 -8.25
CA GLU A 37 -10.15 16.65 -9.37
C GLU A 37 -10.38 15.34 -10.15
N LYS A 38 -9.31 14.59 -10.43
CA LYS A 38 -9.42 13.27 -11.09
C LYS A 38 -10.20 12.27 -10.24
N ALA A 39 -9.94 12.23 -8.94
CA ALA A 39 -10.68 11.38 -8.01
C ALA A 39 -12.18 11.75 -7.97
N ASN A 40 -12.49 13.04 -7.92
CA ASN A 40 -13.86 13.52 -7.93
C ASN A 40 -14.61 13.20 -9.24
N ARG A 41 -13.95 13.38 -10.41
CA ARG A 41 -14.54 13.01 -11.70
C ARG A 41 -14.87 11.52 -11.77
N PHE A 42 -13.96 10.69 -11.31
CA PHE A 42 -14.17 9.25 -11.28
C PHE A 42 -15.30 8.87 -10.30
N ALA A 43 -15.33 9.47 -9.12
CA ALA A 43 -16.41 9.26 -8.15
C ALA A 43 -17.77 9.65 -8.71
N ASN A 44 -17.87 10.84 -9.31
CA ASN A 44 -19.12 11.32 -9.92
C ASN A 44 -19.56 10.45 -11.11
N MET A 45 -18.62 9.93 -11.89
CA MET A 45 -18.89 8.96 -12.92
C MET A 45 -19.49 7.67 -12.35
N LEU A 46 -18.87 7.09 -11.32
CA LEU A 46 -19.38 5.88 -10.66
C LEU A 46 -20.79 6.07 -10.13
N ILE A 47 -21.06 7.22 -9.47
CA ILE A 47 -22.40 7.57 -8.96
C ILE A 47 -23.41 7.67 -10.11
N SER A 48 -23.04 8.30 -11.23
CA SER A 48 -23.91 8.43 -12.41
C SER A 48 -24.25 7.08 -13.04
N ARG A 49 -23.36 6.08 -12.86
CA ARG A 49 -23.56 4.69 -13.29
C ARG A 49 -24.30 3.84 -12.27
N GLY A 50 -24.78 4.45 -11.18
CA GLY A 50 -25.59 3.80 -10.16
C GLY A 50 -24.81 3.08 -9.07
N VAL A 51 -23.48 3.26 -9.00
CA VAL A 51 -22.66 2.75 -7.90
C VAL A 51 -23.07 3.45 -6.60
N LYS A 52 -23.29 2.66 -5.56
CA LYS A 52 -23.77 3.09 -4.26
C LYS A 52 -22.77 2.76 -3.16
N LYS A 53 -22.97 3.38 -2.01
CA LYS A 53 -22.26 3.05 -0.78
C LYS A 53 -22.35 1.55 -0.49
N GLY A 54 -21.18 0.91 -0.29
CA GLY A 54 -21.07 -0.52 -0.05
C GLY A 54 -20.90 -1.40 -1.29
N ASP A 55 -21.11 -0.87 -2.51
CA ASP A 55 -20.73 -1.57 -3.74
C ASP A 55 -19.21 -1.76 -3.81
N LYS A 56 -18.72 -2.67 -4.63
CA LYS A 56 -17.30 -3.03 -4.68
C LYS A 56 -16.71 -2.73 -6.06
N VAL A 57 -15.60 -2.01 -6.05
CA VAL A 57 -14.89 -1.62 -7.27
C VAL A 57 -13.48 -2.21 -7.25
N ALA A 58 -13.22 -3.19 -8.12
CA ALA A 58 -11.91 -3.78 -8.26
C ALA A 58 -10.97 -2.91 -9.10
N ILE A 59 -9.68 -2.93 -8.76
CA ILE A 59 -8.62 -2.21 -9.47
C ILE A 59 -7.52 -3.20 -9.82
N LEU A 60 -7.34 -3.48 -11.13
CA LEU A 60 -6.34 -4.38 -11.67
C LEU A 60 -5.40 -3.62 -12.61
N MET A 61 -4.40 -2.97 -12.05
CA MET A 61 -3.46 -2.13 -12.80
C MET A 61 -2.05 -2.19 -12.20
N TYR A 62 -1.03 -1.97 -13.03
CA TYR A 62 0.31 -1.63 -12.53
C TYR A 62 0.32 -0.24 -11.88
N ASN A 63 1.39 0.06 -11.11
CA ASN A 63 1.61 1.40 -10.59
C ASN A 63 1.58 2.42 -11.73
N CYS A 64 0.68 3.39 -11.66
CA CYS A 64 0.54 4.49 -12.61
C CYS A 64 -0.17 5.68 -11.95
N LEU A 65 -0.13 6.84 -12.60
CA LEU A 65 -0.75 8.06 -12.06
C LEU A 65 -2.28 7.98 -11.95
N GLU A 66 -2.93 7.11 -12.70
CA GLU A 66 -4.37 6.90 -12.67
C GLU A 66 -4.82 6.05 -11.48
N TRP A 67 -3.93 5.17 -10.97
CA TRP A 67 -4.28 4.16 -9.97
C TRP A 67 -4.85 4.77 -8.68
N LEU A 68 -4.14 5.75 -8.12
CA LEU A 68 -4.51 6.34 -6.83
C LEU A 68 -5.71 7.29 -6.93
N PRO A 69 -5.85 8.16 -7.94
CA PRO A 69 -7.10 8.91 -8.17
C PRO A 69 -8.32 8.01 -8.34
N ILE A 70 -8.18 6.86 -9.02
CA ILE A 70 -9.24 5.86 -9.14
C ILE A 70 -9.59 5.28 -7.76
N TYR A 71 -8.59 4.85 -6.99
CA TYR A 71 -8.80 4.32 -5.64
C TYR A 71 -9.53 5.32 -4.73
N PHE A 72 -9.08 6.58 -4.71
CA PHE A 72 -9.73 7.62 -3.92
C PHE A 72 -11.12 7.98 -4.46
N GLY A 73 -11.30 7.93 -5.78
CA GLY A 73 -12.61 8.12 -6.39
C GLY A 73 -13.61 7.07 -5.93
N VAL A 74 -13.19 5.79 -5.82
CA VAL A 74 -14.03 4.74 -5.22
C VAL A 74 -14.38 5.09 -3.79
N LEU A 75 -13.39 5.41 -2.95
CA LEU A 75 -13.62 5.76 -1.54
C LEU A 75 -14.60 6.93 -1.38
N LYS A 76 -14.53 7.95 -2.25
CA LYS A 76 -15.41 9.12 -2.23
C LYS A 76 -16.86 8.83 -2.57
N THR A 77 -17.19 7.68 -3.14
CA THR A 77 -18.58 7.23 -3.35
C THR A 77 -19.13 6.46 -2.15
N GLY A 78 -18.30 6.13 -1.15
CA GLY A 78 -18.62 5.17 -0.09
C GLY A 78 -18.63 3.72 -0.56
N ALA A 79 -18.23 3.45 -1.80
CA ALA A 79 -17.98 2.10 -2.28
C ALA A 79 -16.67 1.55 -1.72
N ILE A 80 -16.53 0.25 -1.72
CA ILE A 80 -15.40 -0.49 -1.18
C ILE A 80 -14.38 -0.72 -2.31
N ALA A 81 -13.16 -0.23 -2.14
CA ALA A 81 -12.08 -0.48 -3.08
C ALA A 81 -11.53 -1.91 -2.93
N VAL A 82 -11.33 -2.59 -4.05
CA VAL A 82 -10.87 -3.99 -4.08
C VAL A 82 -9.61 -4.10 -4.97
N PRO A 83 -8.42 -3.75 -4.46
CA PRO A 83 -7.19 -3.86 -5.23
C PRO A 83 -6.84 -5.31 -5.53
N PHE A 84 -6.75 -5.66 -6.81
CA PHE A 84 -6.36 -6.99 -7.26
C PHE A 84 -4.84 -7.08 -7.46
N ASN A 85 -4.29 -8.23 -7.10
CA ASN A 85 -2.90 -8.55 -7.41
C ASN A 85 -2.72 -8.63 -8.94
N PHE A 86 -1.82 -7.85 -9.48
CA PHE A 86 -1.53 -7.84 -10.91
C PHE A 86 -0.90 -9.16 -11.42
N ARG A 87 -0.54 -10.08 -10.52
CA ARG A 87 -0.04 -11.42 -10.88
C ARG A 87 -1.16 -12.45 -11.08
N TYR A 88 -2.38 -12.13 -10.66
CA TYR A 88 -3.51 -13.03 -10.83
C TYR A 88 -3.69 -13.43 -12.28
N ASP A 89 -3.91 -14.72 -12.50
CA ASP A 89 -4.36 -15.22 -13.79
C ASP A 89 -5.88 -14.96 -14.00
N SER A 90 -6.41 -15.44 -15.12
CA SER A 90 -7.83 -15.20 -15.49
C SER A 90 -8.82 -15.83 -14.51
N ASP A 91 -8.50 -17.00 -13.96
CA ASP A 91 -9.37 -17.73 -13.05
C ASP A 91 -9.30 -17.15 -11.64
N GLU A 92 -8.12 -16.72 -11.18
CA GLU A 92 -7.93 -16.01 -9.92
C GLU A 92 -8.66 -14.66 -9.92
N ILE A 93 -8.60 -13.90 -11.05
CA ILE A 93 -9.36 -12.66 -11.22
C ILE A 93 -10.85 -12.91 -11.07
N TYR A 94 -11.37 -13.93 -11.77
CA TYR A 94 -12.77 -14.29 -11.69
C TYR A 94 -13.16 -14.74 -10.28
N TYR A 95 -12.36 -15.63 -9.66
CA TYR A 95 -12.58 -16.08 -8.29
C TYR A 95 -12.65 -14.91 -7.29
N CYS A 96 -11.67 -14.00 -7.33
CA CYS A 96 -11.63 -12.85 -6.43
C CYS A 96 -12.81 -11.89 -6.67
N ALA A 97 -13.22 -11.71 -7.93
CA ALA A 97 -14.40 -10.90 -8.28
C ALA A 97 -15.69 -11.49 -7.73
N GLU A 98 -15.86 -12.82 -7.79
CA GLU A 98 -17.01 -13.52 -7.20
C GLU A 98 -16.99 -13.49 -5.67
N LEU A 99 -15.82 -13.79 -5.06
CA LEU A 99 -15.68 -13.82 -3.61
C LEU A 99 -16.00 -12.47 -2.99
N ALA A 100 -15.46 -11.40 -3.55
CA ALA A 100 -15.71 -10.03 -3.07
C ALA A 100 -17.04 -9.45 -3.56
N GLN A 101 -17.75 -10.13 -4.46
CA GLN A 101 -18.99 -9.64 -5.08
C GLN A 101 -18.76 -8.27 -5.74
N VAL A 102 -17.75 -8.20 -6.60
CA VAL A 102 -17.35 -6.97 -7.28
C VAL A 102 -18.43 -6.52 -8.28
N ASP A 103 -18.76 -5.23 -8.27
CA ASP A 103 -19.76 -4.62 -9.16
C ASP A 103 -19.10 -3.94 -10.38
N VAL A 104 -17.88 -3.42 -10.19
CA VAL A 104 -17.11 -2.73 -11.24
C VAL A 104 -15.67 -3.23 -11.22
N ILE A 105 -15.10 -3.47 -12.40
CA ILE A 105 -13.68 -3.81 -12.55
C ILE A 105 -13.00 -2.74 -13.41
N VAL A 106 -12.03 -2.05 -12.83
CA VAL A 106 -11.16 -1.10 -13.53
C VAL A 106 -9.84 -1.79 -13.83
N PHE A 107 -9.43 -1.85 -15.10
CA PHE A 107 -8.22 -2.57 -15.48
C PHE A 107 -7.38 -1.83 -16.51
N GLY A 108 -6.08 -2.08 -16.48
CA GLY A 108 -5.11 -1.46 -17.40
C GLY A 108 -4.76 -2.35 -18.58
N PHE A 109 -4.07 -1.76 -19.56
CA PHE A 109 -3.67 -2.38 -20.83
C PHE A 109 -3.05 -3.79 -20.69
N ALA A 110 -2.16 -4.00 -19.71
CA ALA A 110 -1.46 -5.27 -19.55
C ALA A 110 -2.39 -6.45 -19.18
N PHE A 111 -3.65 -6.18 -18.87
CA PHE A 111 -4.61 -7.19 -18.37
C PHE A 111 -5.74 -7.49 -19.33
N ILE A 112 -5.76 -6.89 -20.55
CA ILE A 112 -6.80 -7.12 -21.56
C ILE A 112 -7.01 -8.62 -21.77
N GLY A 113 -5.97 -9.37 -22.14
CA GLY A 113 -6.09 -10.79 -22.43
C GLY A 113 -6.55 -11.65 -21.23
N ARG A 114 -6.19 -11.25 -19.99
CA ARG A 114 -6.65 -11.97 -18.78
C ARG A 114 -8.12 -11.70 -18.46
N ILE A 115 -8.61 -10.50 -18.72
CA ILE A 115 -10.03 -10.15 -18.57
C ILE A 115 -10.86 -10.77 -19.68
N GLU A 116 -10.36 -10.74 -20.92
CA GLU A 116 -11.05 -11.24 -22.11
C GLU A 116 -11.44 -12.72 -22.00
N VAL A 117 -10.57 -13.56 -21.43
CA VAL A 117 -10.82 -15.00 -21.23
C VAL A 117 -12.13 -15.25 -20.48
N ASN A 118 -12.47 -14.43 -19.50
CA ASN A 118 -13.69 -14.55 -18.70
C ASN A 118 -14.67 -13.39 -18.94
N ALA A 119 -14.53 -12.60 -20.02
CA ALA A 119 -15.29 -11.38 -20.24
C ALA A 119 -16.81 -11.60 -20.20
N GLU A 120 -17.33 -12.61 -20.88
CA GLU A 120 -18.78 -12.94 -20.87
C GLU A 120 -19.31 -13.23 -19.47
N ARG A 121 -18.50 -13.90 -18.62
CA ARG A 121 -18.86 -14.22 -17.24
C ARG A 121 -18.76 -12.98 -16.36
N LEU A 122 -17.71 -12.17 -16.55
CA LEU A 122 -17.47 -10.95 -15.78
C LEU A 122 -18.51 -9.86 -16.11
N LEU A 123 -18.96 -9.75 -17.37
CA LEU A 123 -20.01 -8.80 -17.80
C LEU A 123 -21.40 -9.09 -17.22
N ARG A 124 -21.63 -10.29 -16.69
CA ARG A 124 -22.91 -10.60 -16.05
C ARG A 124 -23.08 -9.82 -14.74
N GLY A 125 -23.69 -8.65 -14.83
CA GLY A 125 -23.96 -7.77 -13.70
C GLY A 125 -22.80 -6.90 -13.25
N ARG A 126 -21.73 -6.74 -14.06
CA ARG A 126 -20.58 -5.90 -13.76
C ARG A 126 -20.30 -4.91 -14.88
N LEU A 127 -19.76 -3.76 -14.50
CA LEU A 127 -19.19 -2.78 -15.42
C LEU A 127 -17.67 -3.02 -15.54
N LEU A 128 -17.17 -3.14 -16.77
CA LEU A 128 -15.74 -3.23 -17.06
C LEU A 128 -15.25 -1.89 -17.59
N ILE A 129 -14.30 -1.26 -16.89
CA ILE A 129 -13.71 0.04 -17.25
C ILE A 129 -12.23 -0.15 -17.61
N TYR A 130 -11.87 0.25 -18.79
CA TYR A 130 -10.50 0.14 -19.30
C TYR A 130 -9.75 1.46 -19.18
N VAL A 131 -8.54 1.41 -18.62
CA VAL A 131 -7.61 2.54 -18.50
C VAL A 131 -6.46 2.35 -19.48
N GLY A 132 -6.48 3.11 -20.56
CA GLY A 132 -5.47 3.07 -21.62
C GLY A 132 -6.03 3.54 -22.97
N ASP A 133 -5.17 3.50 -23.99
CA ASP A 133 -5.56 3.79 -25.37
C ASP A 133 -6.14 2.53 -26.03
N ASN A 134 -6.96 2.69 -27.06
CA ASN A 134 -7.59 1.59 -27.81
C ASN A 134 -8.42 0.65 -26.92
N CYS A 135 -9.49 1.19 -26.36
CA CYS A 135 -10.41 0.44 -25.49
C CYS A 135 -10.96 -0.82 -26.19
N PRO A 136 -10.84 -2.01 -25.56
CA PRO A 136 -11.40 -3.22 -26.12
C PRO A 136 -12.95 -3.17 -26.13
N SER A 137 -13.57 -3.83 -27.10
CA SER A 137 -15.02 -3.76 -27.33
C SER A 137 -15.87 -4.31 -26.19
N PHE A 138 -15.30 -5.08 -25.28
CA PHE A 138 -15.99 -5.63 -24.12
C PHE A 138 -15.91 -4.71 -22.87
N ALA A 139 -15.29 -3.53 -22.97
CA ALA A 139 -15.14 -2.60 -21.85
C ALA A 139 -15.50 -1.17 -22.27
N GLU A 140 -15.66 -0.28 -21.28
CA GLU A 140 -15.86 1.14 -21.50
C GLU A 140 -14.57 1.92 -21.19
N SER A 141 -14.28 2.95 -21.98
CA SER A 141 -13.06 3.78 -21.81
C SER A 141 -13.15 4.67 -20.58
N TYR A 142 -12.21 4.52 -19.65
CA TYR A 142 -12.06 5.42 -18.51
C TYR A 142 -12.01 6.88 -18.94
N HIS A 143 -11.21 7.20 -19.97
CA HIS A 143 -11.00 8.57 -20.41
C HIS A 143 -12.29 9.22 -20.94
N GLU A 144 -13.08 8.46 -21.70
CA GLU A 144 -14.36 8.93 -22.21
C GLU A 144 -15.40 9.09 -21.08
N LEU A 145 -15.46 8.09 -20.18
CA LEU A 145 -16.40 8.09 -19.07
C LEU A 145 -16.23 9.28 -18.11
N VAL A 146 -14.98 9.71 -17.84
CA VAL A 146 -14.72 10.81 -16.90
C VAL A 146 -14.65 12.19 -17.55
N ALA A 147 -14.62 12.28 -18.88
CA ALA A 147 -14.36 13.53 -19.61
C ALA A 147 -15.27 14.67 -19.19
N ASP A 148 -16.59 14.43 -19.18
CA ASP A 148 -17.62 15.42 -18.88
C ASP A 148 -18.14 15.36 -17.45
N CYS A 149 -17.55 14.51 -16.60
CA CYS A 149 -17.98 14.39 -15.21
C CYS A 149 -17.51 15.58 -14.37
N SER A 150 -18.32 15.95 -13.37
CA SER A 150 -18.01 17.03 -12.44
C SER A 150 -16.74 16.74 -11.65
N SER A 151 -15.87 17.74 -11.53
CA SER A 151 -14.70 17.72 -10.63
C SER A 151 -15.02 18.18 -9.20
N LYS A 152 -16.27 18.52 -8.90
CA LYS A 152 -16.72 18.88 -7.55
C LYS A 152 -16.74 17.66 -6.65
N GLU A 153 -16.48 17.87 -5.37
CA GLU A 153 -16.61 16.83 -4.34
C GLU A 153 -18.01 16.21 -4.38
N PRO A 154 -18.10 14.86 -4.43
CA PRO A 154 -19.39 14.18 -4.35
C PRO A 154 -20.09 14.46 -3.02
N ASP A 155 -21.42 14.67 -3.06
CA ASP A 155 -22.23 14.83 -1.86
C ASP A 155 -22.63 13.47 -1.28
N VAL A 156 -21.64 12.78 -0.71
CA VAL A 156 -21.82 11.45 -0.08
C VAL A 156 -21.34 11.52 1.36
N LYS A 157 -22.21 11.13 2.29
CA LYS A 157 -21.83 11.05 3.71
C LYS A 157 -21.04 9.75 3.98
N ILE A 158 -19.77 9.91 4.29
CA ILE A 158 -18.86 8.84 4.65
C ILE A 158 -18.33 9.09 6.06
N THR A 159 -18.21 8.03 6.86
CA THR A 159 -17.68 8.05 8.22
C THR A 159 -16.46 7.14 8.32
N GLU A 160 -15.70 7.27 9.38
CA GLU A 160 -14.55 6.40 9.66
C GLU A 160 -14.95 4.94 9.90
N ASP A 161 -16.19 4.68 10.31
CA ASP A 161 -16.75 3.35 10.55
C ASP A 161 -17.24 2.65 9.27
N ASP A 162 -17.37 3.36 8.16
CA ASP A 162 -17.75 2.76 6.89
C ASP A 162 -16.66 1.85 6.35
N TYR A 163 -17.04 0.84 5.60
CA TYR A 163 -16.08 -0.04 4.94
C TYR A 163 -15.40 0.68 3.78
N GLY A 164 -14.06 0.62 3.75
CA GLY A 164 -13.27 1.33 2.75
C GLY A 164 -12.60 0.41 1.73
N ALA A 165 -12.12 -0.77 2.15
CA ALA A 165 -11.40 -1.65 1.23
C ALA A 165 -11.52 -3.14 1.58
N ILE A 166 -11.38 -3.98 0.55
CA ILE A 166 -11.11 -5.40 0.66
C ILE A 166 -9.75 -5.68 0.03
N TYR A 167 -8.83 -6.25 0.81
CA TYR A 167 -7.56 -6.76 0.32
C TYR A 167 -7.57 -8.27 0.28
N PHE A 168 -6.68 -8.85 -0.51
CA PHE A 168 -6.54 -10.30 -0.56
C PHE A 168 -5.21 -10.72 0.05
N SER A 169 -5.25 -11.71 0.95
CA SER A 169 -4.04 -12.38 1.44
C SER A 169 -3.49 -13.34 0.38
N SER A 170 -2.20 -13.65 0.49
CA SER A 170 -1.54 -14.62 -0.40
C SER A 170 -1.97 -16.08 -0.16
N GLY A 171 -2.82 -16.33 0.83
CA GLY A 171 -3.40 -17.63 1.19
C GLY A 171 -2.41 -18.79 1.25
N THR A 172 -2.03 -19.24 2.43
CA THR A 172 -1.22 -20.48 2.60
C THR A 172 -1.96 -21.74 2.16
N THR A 173 -3.27 -21.67 1.94
CA THR A 173 -4.19 -22.77 1.60
C THR A 173 -4.58 -22.82 0.11
N GLY A 174 -3.95 -22.02 -0.74
CA GLY A 174 -4.12 -22.05 -2.20
C GLY A 174 -5.03 -20.95 -2.77
N PHE A 175 -6.09 -20.51 -2.08
CA PHE A 175 -6.96 -19.44 -2.54
C PHE A 175 -6.88 -18.21 -1.63
N PRO A 176 -6.86 -16.98 -2.20
CA PRO A 176 -6.81 -15.74 -1.42
C PRO A 176 -8.04 -15.58 -0.52
N LYS A 177 -7.84 -15.12 0.73
CA LYS A 177 -8.91 -14.68 1.61
C LYS A 177 -9.18 -13.19 1.41
N ALA A 178 -10.44 -12.79 1.40
CA ALA A 178 -10.86 -11.39 1.27
C ALA A 178 -10.89 -10.72 2.65
N ILE A 179 -10.08 -9.70 2.87
CA ILE A 179 -9.86 -9.02 4.16
C ILE A 179 -10.57 -7.68 4.12
N LEU A 180 -11.58 -7.48 4.95
CA LEU A 180 -12.40 -6.27 4.98
C LEU A 180 -11.89 -5.25 6.01
N HIS A 181 -11.69 -4.01 5.56
CA HIS A 181 -11.23 -2.90 6.40
C HIS A 181 -12.18 -1.70 6.36
N LYS A 182 -12.24 -0.98 7.48
CA LYS A 182 -12.91 0.31 7.62
C LYS A 182 -12.02 1.46 7.12
N HIS A 183 -12.61 2.63 6.85
CA HIS A 183 -11.86 3.86 6.55
C HIS A 183 -10.90 4.24 7.67
N GLN A 184 -11.31 4.09 8.94
CA GLN A 184 -10.45 4.34 10.11
C GLN A 184 -9.14 3.56 10.03
N SER A 185 -9.20 2.26 9.72
CA SER A 185 -8.01 1.41 9.63
C SER A 185 -7.05 1.90 8.55
N LEU A 186 -7.58 2.31 7.38
CA LEU A 186 -6.80 2.82 6.27
C LEU A 186 -6.10 4.14 6.61
N THR A 187 -6.82 5.05 7.29
CA THR A 187 -6.30 6.37 7.69
C THR A 187 -5.22 6.23 8.75
N GLN A 188 -5.44 5.38 9.76
CA GLN A 188 -4.49 5.17 10.85
C GLN A 188 -3.15 4.62 10.36
N ALA A 189 -3.17 3.68 9.40
CA ALA A 189 -1.94 3.16 8.80
C ALA A 189 -1.08 4.28 8.16
N ALA A 190 -1.72 5.21 7.43
CA ALA A 190 -1.04 6.34 6.81
C ALA A 190 -0.47 7.33 7.84
N VAL A 191 -1.23 7.63 8.88
CA VAL A 191 -0.81 8.53 9.98
C VAL A 191 0.36 7.94 10.76
N MET A 192 0.34 6.63 10.99
CA MET A 192 1.39 5.93 11.70
C MET A 192 2.73 6.01 10.96
N GLU A 193 2.74 5.69 9.68
CA GLU A 193 3.95 5.79 8.85
C GLU A 193 4.54 7.20 8.85
N GLN A 194 3.69 8.20 8.68
CA GLN A 194 4.12 9.58 8.72
C GLN A 194 4.78 9.94 10.06
N LYS A 195 4.22 9.44 11.18
CA LYS A 195 4.78 9.69 12.51
C LYS A 195 6.12 8.98 12.72
N HIS A 196 6.19 7.68 12.43
CA HIS A 196 7.42 6.90 12.64
C HIS A 196 8.59 7.41 11.81
N HIS A 197 8.33 7.88 10.61
CA HIS A 197 9.36 8.40 9.72
C HIS A 197 9.58 9.91 9.83
N SER A 198 8.84 10.61 10.69
CA SER A 198 8.86 12.06 10.82
C SER A 198 8.74 12.75 9.45
N THR A 199 7.84 12.23 8.61
CA THR A 199 7.68 12.72 7.24
C THR A 199 7.10 14.13 7.26
N GLY A 200 7.84 15.08 6.68
CA GLY A 200 7.47 16.50 6.56
C GLY A 200 7.20 16.92 5.12
N ARG A 201 6.87 18.20 4.93
CA ARG A 201 6.53 18.76 3.60
C ARG A 201 7.69 18.70 2.60
N ASP A 202 8.92 18.78 3.09
CA ASP A 202 10.13 18.80 2.27
C ASP A 202 10.58 17.39 1.87
N ASP A 203 9.92 16.37 2.39
CA ASP A 203 10.22 14.99 2.02
C ASP A 203 9.67 14.62 0.65
N THR A 204 10.35 13.69 0.01
CA THR A 204 9.93 13.02 -1.22
C THR A 204 10.02 11.52 -1.01
N PHE A 205 8.88 10.85 -1.03
CA PHE A 205 8.80 9.40 -0.87
C PHE A 205 8.88 8.68 -2.22
N LEU A 206 9.76 7.68 -2.35
CA LEU A 206 9.84 6.81 -3.51
C LEU A 206 9.07 5.51 -3.26
N CYS A 207 7.97 5.33 -3.97
CA CYS A 207 7.14 4.13 -3.96
C CYS A 207 7.48 3.21 -5.13
N ILE A 208 8.09 2.08 -4.83
CA ILE A 208 8.46 1.05 -5.81
C ILE A 208 7.50 -0.15 -5.74
N PRO A 209 7.12 -0.64 -4.53
CA PRO A 209 6.24 -1.80 -4.41
C PRO A 209 4.87 -1.57 -5.05
N PRO A 210 4.19 -2.67 -5.44
CA PRO A 210 2.86 -2.58 -6.06
C PRO A 210 1.81 -1.94 -5.16
N LEU A 211 1.03 -1.00 -5.71
CA LEU A 211 -0.02 -0.27 -4.98
C LEU A 211 -1.20 -1.12 -4.52
N TYR A 212 -1.34 -2.35 -5.02
CA TYR A 212 -2.36 -3.26 -4.49
C TYR A 212 -1.99 -3.82 -3.11
N HIS A 213 -0.70 -3.77 -2.72
CA HIS A 213 -0.29 -4.10 -1.35
C HIS A 213 -0.63 -2.97 -0.38
N THR A 214 -1.12 -3.34 0.79
CA THR A 214 -1.43 -2.40 1.86
C THR A 214 -0.22 -1.54 2.22
N GLY A 215 0.93 -2.15 2.48
CA GLY A 215 2.15 -1.46 2.88
C GLY A 215 2.56 -0.34 1.93
N ALA A 216 2.74 -0.65 0.62
CA ALA A 216 3.16 0.35 -0.37
C ALA A 216 2.24 1.56 -0.41
N LYS A 217 0.94 1.30 -0.41
CA LYS A 217 -0.06 2.35 -0.53
C LYS A 217 -0.11 3.23 0.71
N PHE A 218 -0.06 2.67 1.91
CA PHE A 218 -0.15 3.47 3.12
C PHE A 218 1.10 4.30 3.39
N HIS A 219 2.28 3.82 3.01
CA HIS A 219 3.48 4.66 2.94
C HIS A 219 3.28 5.85 2.01
N TRP A 220 2.72 5.63 0.82
CA TRP A 220 2.42 6.70 -0.11
C TRP A 220 1.38 7.67 0.48
N MET A 221 0.33 7.15 1.14
CA MET A 221 -0.69 7.97 1.81
C MET A 221 -0.11 8.77 2.97
N GLY A 222 0.96 8.33 3.60
CA GLY A 222 1.74 9.11 4.57
C GLY A 222 2.25 10.42 3.97
N SER A 223 2.68 10.40 2.71
CA SER A 223 3.06 11.63 1.99
C SER A 223 1.86 12.57 1.78
N LEU A 224 0.68 12.03 1.48
CA LEU A 224 -0.55 12.83 1.38
C LEU A 224 -0.90 13.49 2.73
N VAL A 225 -0.77 12.76 3.84
CA VAL A 225 -1.02 13.28 5.20
C VAL A 225 -0.02 14.38 5.56
N ALA A 226 1.26 14.19 5.25
CA ALA A 226 2.32 15.16 5.52
C ALA A 226 2.27 16.36 4.57
N GLY A 227 1.58 16.23 3.45
CA GLY A 227 1.62 17.21 2.38
C GLY A 227 2.96 17.22 1.64
N SER A 228 3.64 16.09 1.58
CA SER A 228 4.93 15.90 0.91
C SER A 228 4.76 15.40 -0.52
N LYS A 229 5.87 15.23 -1.22
CA LYS A 229 5.91 14.70 -2.59
C LYS A 229 5.96 13.17 -2.57
N ALA A 230 5.34 12.53 -3.55
CA ALA A 230 5.42 11.10 -3.74
C ALA A 230 5.75 10.75 -5.19
N VAL A 231 6.65 9.80 -5.37
CA VAL A 231 7.13 9.31 -6.66
C VAL A 231 6.71 7.86 -6.83
N LEU A 232 6.10 7.51 -7.96
CA LEU A 232 5.80 6.14 -8.33
C LEU A 232 6.84 5.64 -9.31
N LEU A 233 7.60 4.63 -8.94
CA LEU A 233 8.57 3.98 -9.82
C LEU A 233 8.07 2.60 -10.22
N LYS A 234 8.09 2.30 -11.50
CA LYS A 234 7.71 1.01 -12.05
C LYS A 234 8.88 0.01 -12.11
N GLY A 235 10.10 0.50 -12.14
CA GLY A 235 11.29 -0.33 -12.28
C GLY A 235 11.91 -0.71 -10.92
N THR A 236 12.53 -1.88 -10.86
CA THR A 236 13.16 -2.41 -9.63
C THR A 236 14.66 -2.61 -9.75
N LYS A 237 15.25 -2.33 -10.93
CA LYS A 237 16.71 -2.46 -11.12
C LYS A 237 17.46 -1.39 -10.33
N PRO A 238 18.65 -1.71 -9.77
CA PRO A 238 19.45 -0.77 -9.00
C PRO A 238 19.66 0.59 -9.67
N GLU A 239 19.98 0.59 -10.97
CA GLU A 239 20.20 1.82 -11.74
C GLU A 239 18.93 2.68 -11.83
N GLN A 240 17.76 2.05 -11.97
CA GLN A 240 16.46 2.73 -12.04
C GLN A 240 16.12 3.36 -10.70
N ILE A 241 16.33 2.63 -9.59
CA ILE A 241 16.07 3.12 -8.23
C ILE A 241 16.97 4.31 -7.93
N LEU A 242 18.29 4.16 -8.10
CA LEU A 242 19.25 5.23 -7.80
C LEU A 242 19.07 6.46 -8.70
N SER A 243 18.75 6.26 -9.99
CA SER A 243 18.40 7.35 -10.89
C SER A 243 17.16 8.11 -10.46
N ALA A 244 16.11 7.40 -10.02
CA ALA A 244 14.89 8.03 -9.52
C ALA A 244 15.15 8.80 -8.23
N VAL A 245 15.92 8.22 -7.28
CA VAL A 245 16.31 8.92 -6.05
C VAL A 245 17.08 10.20 -6.37
N SER A 246 18.04 10.12 -7.30
CA SER A 246 18.87 11.27 -7.70
C SER A 246 18.06 12.35 -8.41
N SER A 247 17.29 11.99 -9.44
CA SER A 247 16.59 12.95 -10.31
C SER A 247 15.36 13.58 -9.65
N GLU A 248 14.65 12.84 -8.81
CA GLU A 248 13.44 13.29 -8.13
C GLU A 248 13.72 13.80 -6.70
N HIS A 249 14.99 13.78 -6.27
CA HIS A 249 15.43 14.20 -4.94
C HIS A 249 14.69 13.46 -3.82
N CYS A 250 14.56 12.13 -3.95
CA CYS A 250 13.85 11.32 -2.95
C CYS A 250 14.62 11.30 -1.63
N THR A 251 13.89 11.52 -0.53
CA THR A 251 14.44 11.57 0.84
C THR A 251 14.15 10.30 1.62
N ILE A 252 13.06 9.61 1.26
CA ILE A 252 12.60 8.36 1.88
C ILE A 252 12.36 7.34 0.76
N VAL A 253 12.96 6.17 0.89
CA VAL A 253 12.79 5.07 -0.07
C VAL A 253 12.36 3.82 0.67
N TRP A 254 11.28 3.20 0.23
CA TRP A 254 10.92 1.87 0.71
C TRP A 254 11.43 0.79 -0.23
N LEU A 255 12.30 -0.06 0.30
CA LEU A 255 12.89 -1.19 -0.41
C LEU A 255 12.34 -2.51 0.11
N LEU A 256 12.22 -3.49 -0.77
CA LEU A 256 12.19 -4.88 -0.36
C LEU A 256 13.63 -5.39 -0.17
N VAL A 257 13.80 -6.39 0.70
CA VAL A 257 15.13 -6.97 0.98
C VAL A 257 15.90 -7.38 -0.29
N PRO A 258 15.28 -8.04 -1.30
CA PRO A 258 15.98 -8.36 -2.55
C PRO A 258 16.50 -7.13 -3.30
N TRP A 259 15.75 -6.04 -3.35
CA TRP A 259 16.18 -4.83 -4.07
C TRP A 259 17.34 -4.12 -3.38
N ALA A 260 17.33 -4.10 -2.03
CA ALA A 260 18.48 -3.61 -1.27
C ALA A 260 19.71 -4.49 -1.52
N GLN A 261 19.55 -5.82 -1.58
CA GLN A 261 20.62 -6.76 -1.90
C GLN A 261 21.16 -6.52 -3.31
N ASP A 262 20.29 -6.36 -4.32
CA ASP A 262 20.68 -6.09 -5.71
C ASP A 262 21.47 -4.79 -5.83
N ILE A 263 21.10 -3.73 -5.09
CA ILE A 263 21.84 -2.46 -5.06
C ILE A 263 23.24 -2.71 -4.50
N LEU A 264 23.36 -3.43 -3.38
CA LEU A 264 24.65 -3.73 -2.76
C LEU A 264 25.55 -4.59 -3.67
N ASP A 265 24.98 -5.58 -4.35
CA ASP A 265 25.72 -6.45 -5.28
C ASP A 265 26.21 -5.68 -6.50
N ALA A 266 25.41 -4.74 -6.99
CA ALA A 266 25.82 -3.86 -8.08
C ALA A 266 26.92 -2.88 -7.67
N LEU A 267 26.94 -2.42 -6.42
CA LEU A 267 28.00 -1.57 -5.86
C LEU A 267 29.29 -2.37 -5.62
N ASP A 268 29.21 -3.54 -5.00
CA ASP A 268 30.36 -4.40 -4.70
C ASP A 268 31.05 -4.88 -5.98
N SER A 269 30.27 -5.17 -7.03
CA SER A 269 30.83 -5.57 -8.34
C SER A 269 31.36 -4.39 -9.17
N GLY A 270 31.18 -3.15 -8.72
CA GLY A 270 31.57 -1.95 -9.47
C GLY A 270 30.70 -1.67 -10.71
N LYS A 271 29.61 -2.39 -10.89
CA LYS A 271 28.63 -2.15 -11.96
C LYS A 271 27.98 -0.77 -11.84
N ILE A 272 27.81 -0.31 -10.61
CA ILE A 272 27.28 1.01 -10.27
C ILE A 272 28.29 1.75 -9.39
N LYS A 273 28.40 3.06 -9.58
CA LYS A 273 29.22 3.93 -8.72
C LYS A 273 28.31 4.98 -8.09
N LEU A 274 28.39 5.16 -6.78
CA LEU A 274 27.57 6.16 -6.07
C LEU A 274 27.88 7.59 -6.55
N SER A 275 29.09 7.86 -7.02
CA SER A 275 29.49 9.15 -7.59
C SER A 275 28.66 9.58 -8.80
N ASP A 276 27.97 8.65 -9.46
CA ASP A 276 27.17 8.92 -10.66
C ASP A 276 25.77 9.47 -10.31
N TYR A 277 25.43 9.50 -9.00
CA TYR A 277 24.11 9.88 -8.49
C TYR A 277 24.22 10.92 -7.39
N ASN A 278 23.28 11.87 -7.36
CA ASN A 278 23.12 12.78 -6.22
C ASN A 278 22.17 12.12 -5.20
N LEU A 279 22.72 11.56 -4.12
CA LEU A 279 21.96 10.81 -3.11
C LEU A 279 22.04 11.48 -1.72
N SER A 280 22.65 12.66 -1.61
CA SER A 280 22.90 13.34 -0.32
C SER A 280 21.62 13.68 0.46
N GLN A 281 20.50 13.85 -0.24
CA GLN A 281 19.20 14.13 0.35
C GLN A 281 18.46 12.86 0.85
N TRP A 282 18.89 11.66 0.42
CA TRP A 282 18.27 10.42 0.86
C TRP A 282 18.60 10.16 2.32
N ARG A 283 17.64 10.42 3.20
CA ARG A 283 17.84 10.33 4.64
C ARG A 283 17.41 8.98 5.25
N LEU A 284 16.37 8.35 4.71
CA LEU A 284 15.77 7.14 5.29
C LEU A 284 15.65 6.02 4.26
N MET A 285 16.25 4.88 4.59
CA MET A 285 15.98 3.60 3.96
C MET A 285 14.99 2.83 4.84
N HIS A 286 13.75 2.73 4.40
CA HIS A 286 12.76 1.86 5.01
C HIS A 286 12.77 0.52 4.27
N ILE A 287 12.76 -0.60 5.00
CA ILE A 287 12.86 -1.93 4.42
C ILE A 287 11.95 -2.89 5.18
N GLY A 288 11.24 -3.76 4.48
CA GLY A 288 10.30 -4.67 5.12
C GLY A 288 9.71 -5.69 4.17
N ALA A 289 8.50 -6.15 4.51
CA ALA A 289 7.73 -7.20 3.85
C ALA A 289 8.35 -8.62 3.95
N GLN A 290 9.48 -8.76 4.63
CA GLN A 290 10.12 -10.03 5.02
C GLN A 290 11.19 -9.75 6.08
N PRO A 291 11.67 -10.79 6.81
CA PRO A 291 12.75 -10.62 7.79
C PRO A 291 13.99 -9.96 7.17
N VAL A 292 14.55 -8.98 7.85
CA VAL A 292 15.72 -8.21 7.38
C VAL A 292 17.00 -8.78 8.00
N PRO A 293 17.91 -9.38 7.19
CA PRO A 293 19.14 -9.92 7.72
C PRO A 293 20.06 -8.84 8.32
N PRO A 294 20.57 -9.00 9.54
CA PRO A 294 21.53 -8.05 10.12
C PRO A 294 22.74 -7.78 9.27
N SER A 295 23.22 -8.80 8.53
CA SER A 295 24.35 -8.67 7.60
C SER A 295 24.09 -7.71 6.46
N LEU A 296 22.85 -7.62 5.97
CA LEU A 296 22.46 -6.67 4.92
C LEU A 296 22.60 -5.23 5.41
N ILE A 297 22.11 -4.93 6.61
CA ILE A 297 22.19 -3.57 7.16
C ILE A 297 23.63 -3.18 7.49
N LYS A 298 24.44 -4.11 8.01
CA LYS A 298 25.88 -3.89 8.21
C LYS A 298 26.61 -3.56 6.88
N ARG A 299 26.23 -4.26 5.79
CA ARG A 299 26.77 -4.00 4.45
C ARG A 299 26.26 -2.68 3.88
N TRP A 300 24.98 -2.36 4.08
CA TRP A 300 24.36 -1.09 3.67
C TRP A 300 25.08 0.12 4.28
N ARG A 301 25.38 0.07 5.58
CA ARG A 301 26.09 1.15 6.30
C ARG A 301 27.49 1.46 5.76
N LYS A 302 28.16 0.53 5.04
CA LYS A 302 29.45 0.80 4.40
C LYS A 302 29.32 1.80 3.24
N TYR A 303 28.20 1.75 2.52
CA TYR A 303 27.93 2.62 1.38
C TYR A 303 27.15 3.86 1.77
N PHE A 304 26.27 3.71 2.74
CA PHE A 304 25.34 4.75 3.19
C PHE A 304 25.42 4.95 4.72
N PRO A 305 26.55 5.47 5.23
CA PRO A 305 26.80 5.57 6.67
C PRO A 305 25.84 6.52 7.40
N ASN A 306 25.29 7.51 6.69
CA ASN A 306 24.41 8.53 7.24
C ASN A 306 22.92 8.23 7.07
N HIS A 307 22.55 7.13 6.41
CA HIS A 307 21.14 6.78 6.27
C HIS A 307 20.55 6.36 7.61
N GLN A 308 19.38 6.89 7.90
CA GLN A 308 18.48 6.28 8.87
C GLN A 308 17.98 4.96 8.31
N TYR A 309 17.66 4.05 9.20
CA TYR A 309 17.11 2.74 8.88
C TYR A 309 15.87 2.51 9.73
N ASP A 310 14.79 2.06 9.11
CA ASP A 310 13.64 1.54 9.81
C ASP A 310 13.15 0.26 9.13
N THR A 311 12.51 -0.59 9.91
CA THR A 311 11.74 -1.73 9.45
C THR A 311 10.45 -1.82 10.24
N ASN A 312 9.45 -2.44 9.66
CA ASN A 312 8.19 -2.68 10.34
C ASN A 312 7.69 -4.11 10.10
N TYR A 313 6.83 -4.55 11.00
CA TYR A 313 6.08 -5.78 10.87
C TYR A 313 4.59 -5.45 10.79
N GLY A 314 3.89 -6.14 9.92
CA GLY A 314 2.45 -6.08 9.77
C GLY A 314 1.96 -7.00 8.67
N LEU A 315 0.67 -7.26 8.70
CA LEU A 315 -0.04 -8.15 7.78
C LEU A 315 -1.08 -7.36 6.98
N SER A 316 -1.63 -7.96 5.94
CA SER A 316 -2.81 -7.39 5.27
C SER A 316 -4.00 -7.28 6.23
N GLU A 317 -4.10 -8.20 7.18
CA GLU A 317 -5.10 -8.26 8.25
C GLU A 317 -4.95 -7.13 9.28
N SER A 318 -3.77 -6.54 9.40
CA SER A 318 -3.50 -5.37 10.27
C SER A 318 -3.35 -4.06 9.48
N THR A 319 -3.81 -4.01 8.24
CA THR A 319 -3.62 -2.92 7.26
C THR A 319 -2.15 -2.61 6.94
N GLY A 320 -1.17 -3.45 7.32
CA GLY A 320 0.25 -3.09 7.14
C GLY A 320 0.42 -1.71 6.56
N PRO A 321 1.31 -0.90 6.78
CA PRO A 321 2.55 -1.11 7.43
C PRO A 321 2.38 -1.05 8.95
N GLY A 322 2.96 -2.02 9.55
CA GLY A 322 3.43 -2.05 10.89
C GLY A 322 2.52 -1.77 12.07
N CYS A 323 2.00 -2.84 12.62
CA CYS A 323 1.64 -2.83 14.03
C CYS A 323 2.89 -2.79 14.94
N VAL A 324 4.07 -3.14 14.41
CA VAL A 324 5.37 -3.09 15.11
C VAL A 324 6.39 -2.34 14.26
N HIS A 325 7.14 -1.43 14.85
CA HIS A 325 8.20 -0.65 14.19
C HIS A 325 9.49 -0.70 14.99
N LEU A 326 10.63 -0.82 14.29
CA LEU A 326 11.94 -0.71 14.94
C LEU A 326 12.17 0.71 15.45
N GLY A 327 11.89 1.71 14.62
CA GLY A 327 12.19 3.12 14.88
C GLY A 327 13.61 3.49 14.46
N VAL A 328 13.76 4.67 13.88
CA VAL A 328 15.03 5.14 13.30
C VAL A 328 16.15 5.32 14.34
N GLU A 329 15.79 5.51 15.61
CA GLU A 329 16.71 5.64 16.74
C GLU A 329 17.26 4.29 17.22
N ASN A 330 16.63 3.18 16.86
CA ASN A 330 16.96 1.83 17.36
C ASN A 330 17.78 1.00 16.37
N ILE A 331 18.51 1.66 15.50
CA ILE A 331 19.29 1.05 14.42
C ILE A 331 20.29 -0.03 14.90
N ASP A 332 20.64 -0.06 16.16
CA ASP A 332 21.52 -1.08 16.75
C ASP A 332 20.80 -2.40 17.12
N LYS A 333 19.46 -2.37 17.12
CA LYS A 333 18.60 -3.55 17.32
C LYS A 333 18.27 -4.27 15.99
N VAL A 334 19.20 -4.25 15.05
CA VAL A 334 19.02 -4.91 13.74
C VAL A 334 18.70 -6.41 13.92
N GLY A 335 17.64 -6.85 13.26
CA GLY A 335 17.08 -8.20 13.40
C GLY A 335 15.80 -8.22 14.21
N ALA A 336 15.56 -7.23 15.06
CA ALA A 336 14.26 -7.01 15.67
C ALA A 336 13.26 -6.46 14.63
N ILE A 337 11.98 -6.83 14.76
CA ILE A 337 10.88 -6.15 14.05
C ILE A 337 10.47 -4.86 14.74
N GLY A 338 10.83 -4.69 16.02
CA GLY A 338 10.67 -3.45 16.79
C GLY A 338 9.80 -3.55 18.02
N ILE A 339 9.10 -2.46 18.33
CA ILE A 339 8.16 -2.30 19.43
C ILE A 339 6.76 -1.97 18.88
N PRO A 340 5.68 -2.11 19.69
CA PRO A 340 4.34 -1.76 19.25
C PRO A 340 4.28 -0.32 18.70
N GLY A 341 3.67 -0.17 17.52
CA GLY A 341 3.45 1.13 16.89
C GLY A 341 2.48 2.02 17.67
N TYR A 342 2.33 3.28 17.27
CA TYR A 342 1.41 4.20 17.92
C TYR A 342 -0.04 3.70 17.91
N GLY A 343 -0.60 3.49 19.10
CA GLY A 343 -1.95 2.99 19.29
C GLY A 343 -2.11 1.48 19.09
N TRP A 344 -1.00 0.75 19.04
CA TRP A 344 -0.97 -0.70 18.98
C TRP A 344 -0.53 -1.32 20.31
N GLU A 345 -1.03 -2.53 20.55
CA GLU A 345 -0.62 -3.42 21.63
C GLU A 345 -0.16 -4.73 21.00
N CYS A 346 0.87 -5.33 21.59
CA CYS A 346 1.39 -6.64 21.20
C CYS A 346 1.55 -7.51 22.43
N LYS A 347 1.26 -8.80 22.27
CA LYS A 347 1.56 -9.84 23.27
C LYS A 347 2.01 -11.11 22.57
N ILE A 348 2.66 -11.99 23.27
CA ILE A 348 3.05 -13.31 22.81
C ILE A 348 2.31 -14.34 23.66
N VAL A 349 1.69 -15.34 23.02
CA VAL A 349 0.90 -16.36 23.70
C VAL A 349 1.38 -17.78 23.37
N ASP A 350 1.17 -18.70 24.31
CA ASP A 350 1.37 -20.13 24.11
C ASP A 350 0.18 -20.79 23.37
N GLU A 351 0.25 -22.08 23.13
CA GLU A 351 -0.82 -22.88 22.49
C GLU A 351 -2.14 -22.95 23.29
N ASN A 352 -2.13 -22.52 24.54
CA ASN A 352 -3.30 -22.44 25.42
C ASN A 352 -3.85 -21.03 25.60
N ASP A 353 -3.41 -20.09 24.75
CA ASP A 353 -3.74 -18.66 24.80
C ASP A 353 -3.24 -17.93 26.07
N ASN A 354 -2.30 -18.50 26.83
CA ASN A 354 -1.67 -17.81 27.96
C ASN A 354 -0.52 -16.93 27.48
N GLU A 355 -0.42 -15.72 28.02
CA GLU A 355 0.71 -14.83 27.75
C GLU A 355 2.01 -15.43 28.32
N VAL A 356 3.05 -15.55 27.46
CA VAL A 356 4.34 -16.13 27.85
C VAL A 356 5.23 -15.10 28.54
N CYS A 357 6.21 -15.58 29.30
CA CYS A 357 7.21 -14.71 29.94
C CYS A 357 8.15 -14.10 28.87
N GLN A 358 8.70 -12.94 29.21
CA GLN A 358 9.72 -12.29 28.38
C GLN A 358 10.90 -13.23 28.12
N GLY A 359 11.30 -13.37 26.85
CA GLY A 359 12.34 -14.28 26.40
C GLY A 359 11.83 -15.65 25.95
N GLU A 360 10.57 -15.96 26.16
CA GLU A 360 9.94 -17.19 25.65
C GLU A 360 9.34 -16.94 24.26
N VAL A 361 9.27 -18.00 23.46
CA VAL A 361 8.72 -18.00 22.08
C VAL A 361 7.26 -18.41 22.13
N GLY A 362 6.42 -17.68 21.42
CA GLY A 362 5.01 -18.00 21.24
C GLY A 362 4.43 -17.27 20.01
N GLU A 363 3.12 -17.37 19.81
CA GLU A 363 2.42 -16.69 18.74
C GLU A 363 2.29 -15.19 19.04
N LEU A 364 2.70 -14.35 18.08
CA LEU A 364 2.51 -12.90 18.17
C LEU A 364 1.04 -12.56 17.96
N CYS A 365 0.44 -11.88 18.93
CA CYS A 365 -0.89 -11.31 18.83
C CYS A 365 -0.80 -9.79 18.86
N VAL A 366 -1.58 -9.13 17.98
CA VAL A 366 -1.59 -7.67 17.87
C VAL A 366 -3.00 -7.12 17.98
N LYS A 367 -3.13 -5.94 18.61
CA LYS A 367 -4.39 -5.23 18.76
C LYS A 367 -4.18 -3.75 18.46
N GLY A 368 -5.03 -3.17 17.64
CA GLY A 368 -4.91 -1.77 17.28
C GLY A 368 -5.90 -1.33 16.20
N PRO A 369 -5.90 -0.06 15.85
CA PRO A 369 -6.91 0.55 14.97
C PRO A 369 -6.85 0.04 13.53
N GLY A 370 -5.74 -0.56 13.12
CA GLY A 370 -5.56 -1.13 11.78
C GLY A 370 -6.03 -2.58 11.63
N VAL A 371 -6.45 -3.25 12.71
CA VAL A 371 -6.95 -4.63 12.63
C VAL A 371 -8.18 -4.70 11.73
N MET A 372 -8.24 -5.72 10.89
CA MET A 372 -9.36 -5.96 9.96
C MET A 372 -10.69 -6.10 10.68
N THR A 373 -11.78 -5.82 9.97
CA THR A 373 -13.12 -6.14 10.48
C THR A 373 -13.37 -7.65 10.48
N CYS A 374 -13.06 -8.32 9.37
CA CYS A 374 -13.25 -9.76 9.21
C CYS A 374 -12.61 -10.27 7.91
N TYR A 375 -12.51 -11.57 7.77
CA TYR A 375 -12.47 -12.18 6.44
C TYR A 375 -13.88 -12.15 5.83
N TYR A 376 -14.03 -11.39 4.75
CA TYR A 376 -15.33 -11.17 4.10
C TYR A 376 -15.95 -12.50 3.67
N ARG A 377 -17.19 -12.75 4.12
CA ARG A 377 -17.95 -13.99 3.89
C ARG A 377 -17.26 -15.28 4.41
N ASN A 378 -16.39 -15.15 5.40
CA ASN A 378 -15.74 -16.31 6.04
C ASN A 378 -15.68 -16.11 7.56
N GLU A 379 -16.83 -16.33 8.21
CA GLU A 379 -16.96 -16.16 9.66
C GLU A 379 -16.10 -17.16 10.44
N ALA A 380 -15.98 -18.39 9.95
CA ALA A 380 -15.19 -19.42 10.60
C ALA A 380 -13.72 -19.01 10.66
N ALA A 381 -13.11 -18.66 9.53
CA ALA A 381 -11.72 -18.18 9.51
C ALA A 381 -11.54 -16.87 10.30
N THR A 382 -12.56 -16.01 10.36
CA THR A 382 -12.50 -14.79 11.17
C THR A 382 -12.39 -15.13 12.65
N LYS A 383 -13.22 -16.05 13.18
CA LYS A 383 -13.21 -16.46 14.59
C LYS A 383 -11.92 -17.19 15.00
N GLU A 384 -11.25 -17.85 14.05
CA GLU A 384 -9.95 -18.48 14.33
C GLU A 384 -8.88 -17.45 14.69
N VAL A 385 -8.86 -16.29 14.04
CA VAL A 385 -7.78 -15.31 14.16
C VAL A 385 -8.15 -14.04 14.92
N LEU A 386 -9.45 -13.74 15.10
CA LEU A 386 -9.90 -12.57 15.86
C LEU A 386 -10.59 -13.03 17.15
N LYS A 387 -9.92 -12.79 18.30
CA LYS A 387 -10.42 -13.13 19.63
C LYS A 387 -10.30 -11.89 20.53
N ASP A 388 -11.39 -11.40 21.08
CA ASP A 388 -11.45 -10.27 22.03
C ASP A 388 -10.71 -8.99 21.56
N GLY A 389 -10.76 -8.72 20.25
CA GLY A 389 -10.10 -7.58 19.60
C GLY A 389 -8.62 -7.79 19.31
N TRP A 390 -8.06 -8.97 19.61
CA TRP A 390 -6.72 -9.38 19.24
C TRP A 390 -6.72 -10.13 17.90
N LEU A 391 -5.79 -9.77 17.03
CA LEU A 391 -5.46 -10.53 15.83
C LEU A 391 -4.34 -11.51 16.17
N TYR A 392 -4.61 -12.79 16.06
CA TYR A 392 -3.66 -13.89 16.12
C TYR A 392 -3.00 -14.01 14.75
N THR A 393 -1.70 -13.76 14.70
CA THR A 393 -1.00 -13.54 13.43
C THR A 393 -0.56 -14.82 12.74
N GLY A 394 -0.41 -15.88 13.48
CA GLY A 394 0.20 -17.13 13.04
C GLY A 394 1.74 -17.08 13.00
N ASP A 395 2.35 -15.93 13.28
CA ASP A 395 3.80 -15.76 13.29
C ASP A 395 4.35 -15.97 14.71
N MET A 396 5.43 -16.75 14.82
CA MET A 396 6.12 -17.00 16.09
C MET A 396 7.09 -15.88 16.38
N ALA A 397 7.05 -15.37 17.61
CA ALA A 397 7.89 -14.26 18.05
C ALA A 397 8.43 -14.46 19.45
N MET A 398 9.45 -13.68 19.79
CA MET A 398 10.03 -13.55 21.12
C MET A 398 10.23 -12.06 21.44
N GLN A 399 10.02 -11.65 22.68
CA GLN A 399 10.36 -10.33 23.17
C GLN A 399 11.66 -10.36 23.97
N ASP A 400 12.64 -9.52 23.61
CA ASP A 400 13.88 -9.41 24.38
C ASP A 400 13.71 -8.62 25.68
N LYS A 401 14.78 -8.59 26.50
CA LYS A 401 14.81 -7.86 27.79
C LYS A 401 14.59 -6.35 27.67
N ASP A 402 14.80 -5.78 26.49
CA ASP A 402 14.64 -4.35 26.24
C ASP A 402 13.25 -4.04 25.60
N GLY A 403 12.40 -5.06 25.46
CA GLY A 403 11.02 -4.93 24.94
C GLY A 403 10.88 -5.03 23.42
N PHE A 404 11.95 -5.35 22.70
CA PHE A 404 11.91 -5.52 21.25
C PHE A 404 11.44 -6.92 20.83
N TYR A 405 10.59 -6.98 19.83
CA TYR A 405 10.08 -8.21 19.25
C TYR A 405 10.98 -8.70 18.11
N PHE A 406 11.16 -10.02 18.05
CA PHE A 406 11.87 -10.76 17.00
C PHE A 406 10.97 -11.88 16.48
N LEU A 407 10.98 -12.13 15.17
CA LEU A 407 10.33 -13.27 14.53
C LEU A 407 11.28 -14.45 14.42
#